data_831cb77ab1823bb08ae08ace63fe0b2c
#
_entry.id   831cb77ab1823bb08ae08ace63fe0b2c
#
_cell.length_a   1.000
_cell.length_b   1.000
_cell.length_c   1.000
_cell.angle_alpha   90.00
_cell.angle_beta   90.00
_cell.angle_gamma   90.00
#
_symmetry.space_group_name_H-M   'P 1'
#
loop_
_entity.id
_entity.type
_entity.pdbx_description
1 polymer ?
#
loop_
_entity_poly.entity_id
_entity_poly.type
_entity_poly.pdbx_seq_one_letter_code
_entity_poly.pdbx_strand_id
1 'polypeptide(L)'
;MKVICKENCSGKTKELIRESLDKNLPILVFTESKRRSLEEKAMAYFQQRVRTLNVDEAKEYSGKVLIDDIDKNISSLVRCAVGNVGIDVETITLSA
;
A
#
# COMPACT_ATOMS: atom_id res chain seq x y z
N MET A 1 10.29 -8.71 3.92
CA MET A 1 8.92 -8.16 3.82
C MET A 1 8.21 -8.29 5.16
N LYS A 2 7.64 -7.20 5.62
CA LYS A 2 6.89 -7.18 6.87
C LYS A 2 5.40 -7.37 6.58
N VAL A 3 4.73 -8.20 7.37
CA VAL A 3 3.29 -8.45 7.21
C VAL A 3 2.56 -7.99 8.48
N ILE A 4 1.61 -7.08 8.31
CA ILE A 4 0.74 -6.63 9.40
C ILE A 4 -0.61 -7.32 9.20
N CYS A 5 -0.91 -8.30 10.03
CA CYS A 5 -2.15 -9.08 9.97
C CYS A 5 -2.97 -8.81 11.23
N LYS A 6 -4.07 -8.09 11.06
CA LYS A 6 -4.95 -7.72 12.17
C LYS A 6 -6.41 -7.82 11.72
N GLU A 7 -7.31 -7.85 12.67
CA GLU A 7 -8.74 -7.80 12.39
C GLU A 7 -9.11 -6.47 11.73
N ASN A 8 -10.25 -6.45 11.04
CA ASN A 8 -10.78 -5.23 10.45
C ASN A 8 -10.97 -4.15 11.53
N CYS A 9 -10.73 -2.90 11.14
CA CYS A 9 -10.86 -1.74 12.01
C CYS A 9 -9.88 -1.71 13.18
N SER A 10 -8.76 -2.42 13.08
CA SER A 10 -7.74 -2.46 14.15
C SER A 10 -6.60 -1.47 13.96
N GLY A 11 -6.71 -0.54 13.01
CA GLY A 11 -5.69 0.49 12.79
C GLY A 11 -4.54 0.08 11.89
N LYS A 12 -4.64 -1.05 11.18
CA LYS A 12 -3.58 -1.51 10.29
C LYS A 12 -3.30 -0.54 9.15
N THR A 13 -4.34 0.08 8.58
CA THR A 13 -4.18 1.07 7.52
C THR A 13 -3.45 2.32 8.03
N LYS A 14 -3.82 2.78 9.23
CA LYS A 14 -3.15 3.93 9.86
C LYS A 14 -1.67 3.64 10.08
N GLU A 15 -1.36 2.45 10.56
CA GLU A 15 0.03 2.02 10.78
C GLU A 15 0.81 2.00 9.47
N LEU A 16 0.21 1.50 8.39
CA LEU A 16 0.84 1.47 7.08
C LEU A 16 1.08 2.87 6.52
N ILE A 17 0.12 3.77 6.67
CA ILE A 17 0.26 5.16 6.24
C ILE A 17 1.41 5.83 7.00
N ARG A 18 1.49 5.60 8.31
CA ARG A 18 2.60 6.12 9.12
C ARG A 18 3.95 5.64 8.57
N GLU A 19 4.07 4.35 8.27
CA GLU A 19 5.30 3.80 7.70
C GLU A 19 5.63 4.43 6.36
N SER A 20 4.63 4.63 5.50
CA SER A 20 4.81 5.31 4.21
C SER A 20 5.39 6.71 4.38
N LEU A 21 4.85 7.48 5.33
CA LEU A 21 5.32 8.82 5.60
C LEU A 21 6.71 8.84 6.22
N ASP A 22 6.96 7.96 7.17
CA ASP A 22 8.24 7.90 7.88
C ASP A 22 9.39 7.47 6.96
N LYS A 23 9.14 6.50 6.10
CA LYS A 23 10.15 5.94 5.18
C LYS A 23 10.14 6.58 3.81
N ASN A 24 9.16 7.45 3.55
CA ASN A 24 8.96 8.06 2.23
C ASN A 24 8.82 7.02 1.11
N LEU A 25 8.00 6.00 1.36
CA LEU A 25 7.72 4.93 0.40
C LEU A 25 6.29 5.05 -0.12
N PRO A 26 6.06 4.83 -1.42
CA PRO A 26 4.70 4.89 -1.96
C PRO A 26 3.89 3.63 -1.60
N ILE A 27 2.58 3.79 -1.54
CA ILE A 27 1.65 2.69 -1.35
C ILE A 27 1.07 2.32 -2.73
N LEU A 28 1.26 1.07 -3.12
CA LEU A 28 0.70 0.56 -4.38
C LEU A 28 -0.79 0.34 -4.22
N VAL A 29 -1.58 0.90 -5.12
CA VAL A 29 -3.05 0.80 -5.09
C VAL A 29 -3.54 0.21 -6.41
N PHE A 30 -4.63 -0.54 -6.35
CA PHE A 30 -5.21 -1.21 -7.52
C PHE A 30 -6.47 -0.52 -8.04
N THR A 31 -7.06 0.40 -7.27
CA THR A 31 -8.25 1.13 -7.66
C THR A 31 -8.12 2.60 -7.27
N GLU A 32 -8.82 3.45 -7.98
CA GLU A 32 -8.90 4.88 -7.65
C GLU A 32 -9.62 5.11 -6.33
N SER A 33 -10.61 4.27 -6.03
CA SER A 33 -11.32 4.30 -4.76
C SER A 33 -10.38 4.08 -3.58
N LYS A 34 -9.44 3.12 -3.71
CA LYS A 34 -8.46 2.86 -2.65
C LYS A 34 -7.49 4.02 -2.50
N ARG A 35 -7.07 4.64 -3.60
CA ARG A 35 -6.20 5.82 -3.56
C ARG A 35 -6.85 6.93 -2.76
N ARG A 36 -8.11 7.27 -3.08
CA ARG A 36 -8.84 8.33 -2.39
C ARG A 36 -9.00 8.02 -0.91
N SER A 37 -9.32 6.78 -0.58
CA SER A 37 -9.47 6.35 0.82
C SER A 37 -8.18 6.57 1.60
N LEU A 38 -7.04 6.18 1.04
CA LEU A 38 -5.74 6.35 1.70
C LEU A 38 -5.37 7.82 1.85
N GLU A 39 -5.62 8.63 0.81
CA GLU A 39 -5.33 10.06 0.87
C GLU A 39 -6.18 10.76 1.94
N GLU A 40 -7.47 10.42 2.01
CA GLU A 40 -8.37 10.99 3.02
C GLU A 40 -7.94 10.59 4.44
N LYS A 41 -7.58 9.33 4.64
CA LYS A 41 -7.10 8.84 5.94
C LYS A 41 -5.79 9.49 6.35
N ALA A 42 -4.87 9.66 5.40
CA ALA A 42 -3.60 10.32 5.69
C ALA A 42 -3.81 11.76 6.14
N MET A 43 -4.71 12.49 5.49
CA MET A 43 -5.06 13.85 5.90
C MET A 43 -5.76 13.88 7.24
N ALA A 44 -6.67 12.93 7.49
CA ALA A 44 -7.40 12.87 8.75
C ALA A 44 -6.52 12.53 9.94
N TYR A 45 -5.60 11.58 9.77
CA TYR A 45 -4.76 11.10 10.88
C TYR A 45 -3.48 11.91 11.07
N PHE A 46 -2.87 12.37 9.99
CA PHE A 46 -1.52 12.94 10.04
C PHE A 46 -1.40 14.33 9.42
N GLN A 47 -2.47 14.85 8.81
CA GLN A 47 -2.48 16.12 8.09
C GLN A 47 -1.37 16.20 7.04
N GLN A 48 -1.06 15.07 6.40
CA GLN A 48 -0.04 14.96 5.37
C GLN A 48 -0.57 14.19 4.17
N ARG A 49 0.04 14.42 3.01
CA ARG A 49 -0.27 13.66 1.82
C ARG A 49 0.56 12.39 1.77
N VAL A 50 -0.08 11.27 1.46
CA VAL A 50 0.59 9.99 1.25
C VAL A 50 0.86 9.80 -0.24
N ARG A 51 2.01 9.23 -0.57
CA ARG A 51 2.33 8.87 -1.96
C ARG A 51 1.65 7.57 -2.32
N THR A 52 1.03 7.54 -3.49
CA THR A 52 0.42 6.32 -4.01
C THR A 52 0.89 6.06 -5.43
N LEU A 53 0.91 4.79 -5.81
CA LEU A 53 1.19 4.35 -7.19
C LEU A 53 0.05 3.45 -7.63
N ASN A 54 -0.47 3.66 -8.84
CA ASN A 54 -1.37 2.69 -9.44
C ASN A 54 -0.55 1.63 -10.19
N VAL A 55 -1.22 0.63 -10.76
CA VAL A 55 -0.53 -0.47 -11.44
C VAL A 55 0.30 0.02 -12.63
N ASP A 56 -0.22 1.00 -13.38
CA ASP A 56 0.51 1.54 -14.53
C ASP A 56 1.74 2.34 -14.12
N GLU A 57 1.62 3.16 -13.08
CA GLU A 57 2.75 3.90 -12.51
C GLU A 57 3.79 2.95 -11.94
N ALA A 58 3.36 1.83 -11.37
CA ALA A 58 4.25 0.83 -10.78
C ALA A 58 5.15 0.16 -11.81
N LYS A 59 4.71 0.07 -13.07
CA LYS A 59 5.52 -0.52 -14.14
C LYS A 59 6.80 0.25 -14.42
N GLU A 60 6.79 1.55 -14.13
CA GLU A 60 7.95 2.42 -14.33
C GLU A 60 8.70 2.73 -13.04
N TYR A 61 8.21 2.20 -11.91
CA TYR A 61 8.80 2.45 -10.61
C TYR A 61 9.82 1.36 -10.27
N SER A 62 10.92 1.78 -9.68
CA SER A 62 11.93 0.86 -9.16
C SER A 62 12.19 1.21 -7.71
N GLY A 63 12.08 0.23 -6.81
CA GLY A 63 12.30 0.42 -5.39
C GLY A 63 11.23 -0.25 -4.55
N LYS A 64 11.14 0.16 -3.29
CA LYS A 64 10.24 -0.44 -2.32
C LYS A 64 8.86 0.19 -2.33
N VAL A 65 7.84 -0.61 -2.13
CA VAL A 65 6.45 -0.16 -2.01
C VAL A 65 5.78 -0.80 -0.81
N LEU A 66 4.67 -0.20 -0.38
CA LEU A 66 3.79 -0.76 0.65
C LEU A 66 2.47 -1.12 -0.03
N ILE A 67 1.78 -2.13 0.50
CA ILE A 67 0.47 -2.54 -0.06
C ILE A 67 -0.50 -2.73 1.09
N ASP A 68 -1.65 -2.06 1.00
CA ASP A 68 -2.68 -2.11 2.04
C ASP A 68 -3.81 -3.07 1.65
N ASP A 69 -4.25 -3.86 2.63
CA ASP A 69 -5.45 -4.68 2.57
C ASP A 69 -5.48 -5.67 1.40
N ILE A 70 -4.44 -6.49 1.32
CA ILE A 70 -4.39 -7.56 0.31
C ILE A 70 -5.37 -8.65 0.71
N ASP A 71 -6.25 -9.02 -0.21
CA ASP A 71 -7.07 -10.21 -0.06
C ASP A 71 -6.62 -11.29 -1.05
N LYS A 72 -7.26 -12.47 -0.98
CA LYS A 72 -6.90 -13.61 -1.82
C LYS A 72 -7.09 -13.33 -3.32
N ASN A 73 -8.05 -12.47 -3.66
CA ASN A 73 -8.36 -12.17 -5.05
C ASN A 73 -7.35 -11.20 -5.66
N ILE A 74 -6.75 -10.35 -4.83
CA ILE A 74 -5.77 -9.36 -5.26
C ILE A 74 -4.35 -9.93 -5.27
N SER A 75 -4.08 -11.00 -4.54
CA SER A 75 -2.73 -11.54 -4.41
C SER A 75 -2.09 -11.93 -5.74
N SER A 76 -2.85 -12.46 -6.68
CA SER A 76 -2.34 -12.80 -8.01
C SER A 76 -2.00 -11.55 -8.83
N LEU A 77 -2.79 -10.49 -8.70
CA LEU A 77 -2.51 -9.20 -9.34
C LEU A 77 -1.26 -8.57 -8.76
N VAL A 78 -1.06 -8.69 -7.45
CA VAL A 78 0.16 -8.23 -6.79
C VAL A 78 1.38 -8.94 -7.36
N ARG A 79 1.32 -10.26 -7.52
CA ARG A 79 2.42 -11.04 -8.09
C ARG A 79 2.73 -10.61 -9.52
N CYS A 80 1.72 -10.36 -10.33
CA CYS A 80 1.91 -9.89 -11.69
C CYS A 80 2.52 -8.50 -11.74
N ALA A 81 2.07 -7.60 -10.88
CA ALA A 81 2.59 -6.24 -10.82
C ALA A 81 4.04 -6.20 -10.30
N VAL A 82 4.35 -7.02 -9.30
CA VAL A 82 5.68 -7.05 -8.67
C VAL A 82 6.69 -7.89 -9.45
N GLY A 83 6.21 -8.91 -10.20
CA GLY A 83 7.08 -9.85 -10.90
C GLY A 83 7.85 -9.30 -12.09
N ASN A 84 7.44 -8.15 -12.63
CA ASN A 84 8.00 -7.63 -13.89
C ASN A 84 8.86 -6.38 -13.76
N VAL A 85 9.08 -5.86 -12.56
CA VAL A 85 9.77 -4.58 -12.38
C VAL A 85 10.56 -4.66 -11.09
N GLY A 86 11.66 -3.98 -11.00
CA GLY A 86 12.47 -3.95 -9.79
C GLY A 86 11.77 -3.39 -8.55
N ILE A 87 10.54 -3.84 -8.32
CA ILE A 87 9.74 -3.46 -7.16
C ILE A 87 9.94 -4.48 -6.06
N ASP A 88 10.25 -3.99 -4.88
CA ASP A 88 10.38 -4.80 -3.67
C ASP A 88 9.27 -4.37 -2.69
N VAL A 89 8.51 -5.34 -2.20
CA VAL A 89 7.42 -5.05 -1.25
C VAL A 89 7.99 -5.02 0.16
N GLU A 90 7.99 -3.84 0.78
CA GLU A 90 8.50 -3.66 2.14
C GLU A 90 7.50 -4.16 3.18
N THR A 91 6.25 -3.75 3.07
CA THR A 91 5.21 -4.09 4.05
C THR A 91 3.87 -4.27 3.36
N ILE A 92 3.11 -5.27 3.79
CA ILE A 92 1.73 -5.48 3.38
C ILE A 92 0.82 -5.56 4.60
N THR A 93 -0.44 -5.19 4.43
CA THR A 93 -1.46 -5.44 5.45
C THR A 93 -2.44 -6.48 4.94
N LEU A 94 -2.88 -7.34 5.84
CA LEU A 94 -3.86 -8.38 5.55
C LEU A 94 -5.00 -8.26 6.55
N SER A 95 -6.22 -8.49 6.07
CA SER A 95 -7.38 -8.64 6.95
C SER A 95 -7.42 -10.08 7.46
N ALA A 96 -7.55 -10.21 8.75
CA ALA A 96 -7.63 -11.53 9.38
C ALA A 96 -9.02 -12.14 9.16
#